data_2626561d7787d66b133ebdc13cab3cc8
#
_entry.id   2626561d7787d66b133ebdc13cab3cc8
#
_cell.length_a   1.000
_cell.length_b   1.000
_cell.length_c   1.000
_cell.angle_alpha   90.00
_cell.angle_beta   90.00
_cell.angle_gamma   90.00
#
_symmetry.space_group_name_H-M   'P 1'
#
loop_
_entity.id
_entity.type
_entity.pdbx_description
1 polymer ?
#
loop_
_entity_poly.entity_id
_entity_poly.type
_entity_poly.pdbx_seq_one_letter_code
_entity_poly.pdbx_strand_id
1 'polypeptide(L)'
;MNGTIFDKLDFGPFRPLLDDDDITDISYDNGGQIWVRSLTQGSMRVEVEGATPEFVEKLAFQCSNVMGTTFNNAKPFLDAESSELRMNFVHQSIATNGIALVIRKTPAKIRLEKDKLINEDYFTENIHDFLMKCVEGHCNIMVAGETGSGKTEFVKYLASHTKSNEKIITIEDTLELHLDKIFPQRDIVAMKTNNVASYSDVLVTCMRQNPKWILLSEVRSAEAVSAVRNSISSGHNILSTIHADKASAIPYRLYSLMETDLDVHQFLSTIYRYIQLGVHIKAFYSKEYGKFHRELDEVCEFYVDDDNVPRSRIIYQKIFGKPMMCKPSDHLVEYLENQNIEVQNIIAGLPEDLPIHEISDSDDTGHSFDDSFNQEAVQEVAPVVVSPVADNPTEDASAVTNSSAPVSVSVQPAVVSVQQTVPAAPAVNSIANLAKLDE
;
A
#
# COMPACT_ATOMS: atom_id res chain seq x y z
N MET A 1 -11.17 -27.95 0.32
CA MET A 1 -11.79 -26.67 0.73
C MET A 1 -11.71 -26.58 2.25
N ASN A 2 -10.65 -26.04 2.76
CA ASN A 2 -10.54 -25.74 4.19
C ASN A 2 -10.83 -24.26 4.32
N GLY A 3 -12.12 -23.91 4.52
CA GLY A 3 -12.45 -22.57 5.00
C GLY A 3 -11.66 -22.32 6.26
N THR A 4 -10.93 -21.21 6.28
CA THR A 4 -10.13 -20.84 7.45
C THR A 4 -11.07 -20.67 8.64
N ILE A 5 -10.58 -20.88 9.86
CA ILE A 5 -11.38 -20.68 11.08
C ILE A 5 -11.98 -19.26 11.10
N PHE A 6 -11.32 -18.28 10.45
CA PHE A 6 -11.81 -16.92 10.24
C PHE A 6 -13.13 -16.82 9.46
N ASP A 7 -13.39 -17.73 8.52
CA ASP A 7 -14.64 -17.74 7.76
C ASP A 7 -15.84 -18.11 8.65
N LYS A 8 -15.57 -18.57 9.88
CA LYS A 8 -16.58 -18.89 10.90
C LYS A 8 -16.77 -17.79 11.95
N LEU A 9 -16.00 -16.70 11.89
CA LEU A 9 -16.19 -15.57 12.79
C LEU A 9 -17.52 -14.89 12.51
N ASP A 10 -18.22 -14.59 13.58
CA ASP A 10 -19.43 -13.79 13.51
C ASP A 10 -19.05 -12.31 13.53
N PHE A 11 -19.08 -11.68 12.37
CA PHE A 11 -18.88 -10.23 12.22
C PHE A 11 -20.12 -9.42 12.57
N GLY A 12 -21.25 -10.08 12.94
CA GLY A 12 -22.47 -9.45 13.44
C GLY A 12 -22.87 -8.21 12.64
N PRO A 13 -22.95 -7.05 13.33
CA PRO A 13 -23.40 -5.80 12.70
C PRO A 13 -22.49 -5.27 11.57
N PHE A 14 -21.23 -5.69 11.49
CA PHE A 14 -20.34 -5.30 10.39
C PHE A 14 -20.58 -6.09 9.12
N ARG A 15 -21.35 -7.16 9.15
CA ARG A 15 -21.55 -8.05 8.00
C ARG A 15 -22.10 -7.32 6.75
N PRO A 16 -23.12 -6.46 6.86
CA PRO A 16 -23.62 -5.72 5.68
C PRO A 16 -22.55 -4.83 5.04
N LEU A 17 -21.67 -4.22 5.85
CA LEU A 17 -20.56 -3.40 5.34
C LEU A 17 -19.47 -4.25 4.69
N LEU A 18 -19.24 -5.47 5.18
CA LEU A 18 -18.29 -6.40 4.58
C LEU A 18 -18.78 -6.97 3.25
N ASP A 19 -20.09 -7.15 3.11
CA ASP A 19 -20.72 -7.68 1.89
C ASP A 19 -20.89 -6.59 0.81
N ASP A 20 -20.80 -5.30 1.15
CA ASP A 20 -20.88 -4.19 0.20
C ASP A 20 -19.54 -4.03 -0.54
N ASP A 21 -19.55 -4.27 -1.85
CA ASP A 21 -18.36 -4.18 -2.71
C ASP A 21 -17.78 -2.77 -2.85
N ASP A 22 -18.57 -1.72 -2.58
CA ASP A 22 -18.10 -0.33 -2.61
C ASP A 22 -17.26 0.02 -1.37
N ILE A 23 -17.45 -0.70 -0.26
CA ILE A 23 -16.70 -0.44 0.97
C ILE A 23 -15.37 -1.21 0.94
N THR A 24 -14.27 -0.50 1.20
CA THR A 24 -12.91 -1.05 1.27
C THR A 24 -12.37 -1.18 2.69
N ASP A 25 -12.69 -0.22 3.54
CA ASP A 25 -12.23 -0.20 4.92
C ASP A 25 -13.39 0.15 5.86
N ILE A 26 -13.41 -0.47 7.03
CA ILE A 26 -14.33 -0.18 8.13
C ILE A 26 -13.46 0.18 9.32
N SER A 27 -13.67 1.35 9.89
CA SER A 27 -12.97 1.82 11.08
C SER A 27 -13.98 2.03 12.22
N TYR A 28 -13.75 1.39 13.35
CA TYR A 28 -14.43 1.65 14.60
C TYR A 28 -13.45 2.40 15.49
N ASP A 29 -13.74 3.66 15.77
CA ASP A 29 -12.91 4.46 16.65
C ASP A 29 -13.13 4.09 18.12
N ASN A 30 -12.20 4.52 18.98
CA ASN A 30 -12.29 4.25 20.41
C ASN A 30 -13.40 5.05 21.14
N GLY A 31 -14.17 5.86 20.43
CA GLY A 31 -15.36 6.59 20.91
C GLY A 31 -16.68 5.94 20.50
N GLY A 32 -16.64 4.84 19.75
CA GLY A 32 -17.82 4.10 19.28
C GLY A 32 -18.37 4.58 17.95
N GLN A 33 -17.68 5.48 17.22
CA GLN A 33 -18.10 5.93 15.90
C GLN A 33 -17.56 4.97 14.84
N ILE A 34 -18.35 4.79 13.77
CA ILE A 34 -17.99 3.94 12.65
C ILE A 34 -17.81 4.79 11.42
N TRP A 35 -16.65 4.63 10.82
CA TRP A 35 -16.28 5.24 9.54
C TRP A 35 -16.06 4.16 8.52
N VAL A 36 -16.50 4.39 7.31
CA VAL A 36 -16.23 3.52 6.16
C VAL A 36 -15.48 4.29 5.10
N ARG A 37 -14.64 3.58 4.35
CA ARG A 37 -14.04 4.09 3.13
C ARG A 37 -14.72 3.44 1.95
N SER A 38 -15.45 4.24 1.18
CA SER A 38 -16.12 3.83 -0.05
C SER A 38 -15.20 4.08 -1.25
N LEU A 39 -15.31 3.24 -2.27
CA LEU A 39 -14.63 3.44 -3.56
C LEU A 39 -15.15 4.68 -4.29
N THR A 40 -16.45 5.00 -4.11
CA THR A 40 -17.14 6.07 -4.82
C THR A 40 -17.26 7.34 -4.03
N GLN A 41 -17.49 7.27 -2.70
CA GLN A 41 -17.77 8.43 -1.86
C GLN A 41 -16.57 8.86 -0.99
N GLY A 42 -15.51 8.05 -0.94
CA GLY A 42 -14.38 8.29 -0.03
C GLY A 42 -14.71 7.92 1.41
N SER A 43 -14.18 8.65 2.39
CA SER A 43 -14.40 8.37 3.81
C SER A 43 -15.66 9.04 4.31
N MET A 44 -16.55 8.27 4.96
CA MET A 44 -17.80 8.78 5.54
C MET A 44 -18.16 8.06 6.84
N ARG A 45 -18.85 8.79 7.72
CA ARG A 45 -19.39 8.23 8.95
C ARG A 45 -20.69 7.50 8.65
N VAL A 46 -20.87 6.35 9.29
CA VAL A 46 -22.09 5.56 9.19
C VAL A 46 -22.57 5.15 10.58
N GLU A 47 -23.87 4.93 10.72
CA GLU A 47 -24.47 4.37 11.92
C GLU A 47 -24.77 2.89 11.66
N VAL A 48 -24.33 2.02 12.58
CA VAL A 48 -24.51 0.57 12.48
C VAL A 48 -25.12 0.07 13.79
N GLU A 49 -26.39 -0.29 13.73
CA GLU A 49 -27.09 -0.81 14.91
C GLU A 49 -26.40 -2.09 15.41
N GLY A 50 -26.18 -2.17 16.73
CA GLY A 50 -25.56 -3.34 17.37
C GLY A 50 -24.02 -3.35 17.36
N ALA A 51 -23.35 -2.41 16.72
CA ALA A 51 -21.89 -2.28 16.77
C ALA A 51 -21.44 -1.60 18.09
N THR A 52 -21.67 -2.29 19.20
CA THR A 52 -21.36 -1.79 20.54
C THR A 52 -19.92 -2.07 20.96
N PRO A 53 -19.36 -1.35 21.96
CA PRO A 53 -18.04 -1.64 22.52
C PRO A 53 -17.87 -3.09 22.95
N GLU A 54 -18.90 -3.71 23.55
CA GLU A 54 -18.88 -5.10 24.01
C GLU A 54 -18.81 -6.07 22.82
N PHE A 55 -19.48 -5.74 21.70
CA PHE A 55 -19.38 -6.53 20.49
C PHE A 55 -17.96 -6.47 19.91
N VAL A 56 -17.35 -5.27 19.84
CA VAL A 56 -15.98 -5.10 19.30
C VAL A 56 -14.96 -5.81 20.20
N GLU A 57 -15.11 -5.75 21.53
CA GLU A 57 -14.28 -6.47 22.47
C GLU A 57 -14.39 -8.00 22.26
N LYS A 58 -15.61 -8.52 22.14
CA LYS A 58 -15.86 -9.95 21.85
C LYS A 58 -15.20 -10.36 20.52
N LEU A 59 -15.33 -9.55 19.47
CA LEU A 59 -14.71 -9.81 18.17
C LEU A 59 -13.17 -9.84 18.29
N ALA A 60 -12.57 -8.88 19.02
CA ALA A 60 -11.13 -8.85 19.25
C ALA A 60 -10.63 -10.13 19.96
N PHE A 61 -11.33 -10.60 20.99
CA PHE A 61 -10.98 -11.85 21.68
C PHE A 61 -11.17 -13.09 20.79
N GLN A 62 -12.21 -13.12 19.98
CA GLN A 62 -12.40 -14.21 19.01
C GLN A 62 -11.25 -14.24 18.00
N CYS A 63 -10.85 -13.08 17.45
CA CYS A 63 -9.71 -12.97 16.55
C CYS A 63 -8.40 -13.39 17.22
N SER A 64 -8.16 -12.97 18.46
CA SER A 64 -6.94 -13.35 19.19
C SER A 64 -6.84 -14.85 19.43
N ASN A 65 -7.96 -15.50 19.75
CA ASN A 65 -8.02 -16.96 19.92
C ASN A 65 -7.74 -17.69 18.60
N VAL A 66 -8.31 -17.23 17.49
CA VAL A 66 -8.07 -17.82 16.16
C VAL A 66 -6.62 -17.67 15.76
N MET A 67 -6.00 -16.51 16.04
CA MET A 67 -4.58 -16.25 15.77
C MET A 67 -3.62 -16.95 16.73
N GLY A 68 -4.14 -17.60 17.80
CA GLY A 68 -3.31 -18.21 18.84
C GLY A 68 -2.43 -17.20 19.57
N THR A 69 -2.89 -15.95 19.69
CA THR A 69 -2.15 -14.86 20.33
C THR A 69 -2.93 -14.30 21.51
N THR A 70 -2.29 -13.48 22.32
CA THR A 70 -2.91 -12.83 23.47
C THR A 70 -3.18 -11.36 23.16
N PHE A 71 -4.37 -10.87 23.50
CA PHE A 71 -4.74 -9.46 23.37
C PHE A 71 -5.17 -8.94 24.74
N ASN A 72 -4.34 -8.08 25.36
CA ASN A 72 -4.54 -7.50 26.69
C ASN A 72 -3.60 -6.32 26.93
N ASN A 73 -3.58 -5.77 28.15
CA ASN A 73 -2.71 -4.64 28.52
C ASN A 73 -1.21 -4.88 28.26
N ALA A 74 -0.73 -6.13 28.36
CA ALA A 74 0.67 -6.45 28.12
C ALA A 74 0.98 -6.67 26.63
N LYS A 75 -0.03 -7.00 25.83
CA LYS A 75 0.02 -7.15 24.38
C LYS A 75 -1.16 -6.40 23.77
N PRO A 76 -1.04 -5.06 23.66
CA PRO A 76 -2.18 -4.21 23.33
C PRO A 76 -2.48 -4.09 21.83
N PHE A 77 -1.69 -4.72 20.97
CA PHE A 77 -1.88 -4.71 19.51
C PHE A 77 -2.20 -6.12 19.04
N LEU A 78 -3.22 -6.22 18.20
CA LEU A 78 -3.60 -7.47 17.55
C LEU A 78 -3.78 -7.23 16.07
N ASP A 79 -2.91 -7.84 15.27
CA ASP A 79 -3.11 -7.99 13.83
C ASP A 79 -3.70 -9.37 13.56
N ALA A 80 -4.84 -9.39 12.88
CA ALA A 80 -5.54 -10.61 12.51
C ALA A 80 -5.83 -10.59 11.01
N GLU A 81 -5.63 -11.71 10.34
CA GLU A 81 -5.82 -11.84 8.91
C GLU A 81 -6.65 -13.05 8.57
N SER A 82 -7.62 -12.87 7.70
CA SER A 82 -8.34 -13.95 7.02
C SER A 82 -7.89 -14.07 5.58
N SER A 83 -8.63 -14.86 4.81
CA SER A 83 -8.36 -15.00 3.37
C SER A 83 -8.53 -13.70 2.58
N GLU A 84 -9.37 -12.77 3.04
CA GLU A 84 -9.72 -11.53 2.31
C GLU A 84 -9.92 -10.32 3.22
N LEU A 85 -9.64 -10.47 4.52
CA LEU A 85 -9.77 -9.38 5.49
C LEU A 85 -8.48 -9.25 6.30
N ARG A 86 -8.05 -8.02 6.49
CA ARG A 86 -7.02 -7.65 7.46
C ARG A 86 -7.67 -6.81 8.55
N MET A 87 -7.41 -7.16 9.81
CA MET A 87 -7.96 -6.48 10.96
C MET A 87 -6.83 -6.08 11.91
N ASN A 88 -6.87 -4.83 12.34
CA ASN A 88 -5.98 -4.33 13.37
C ASN A 88 -6.80 -3.84 14.55
N PHE A 89 -6.52 -4.36 15.74
CA PHE A 89 -7.14 -3.95 16.99
C PHE A 89 -6.11 -3.30 17.90
N VAL A 90 -6.51 -2.20 18.52
CA VAL A 90 -5.72 -1.51 19.54
C VAL A 90 -6.50 -1.55 20.86
N HIS A 91 -5.86 -2.14 21.87
CA HIS A 91 -6.46 -2.31 23.20
C HIS A 91 -6.67 -0.96 23.91
N GLN A 92 -7.70 -0.87 24.73
CA GLN A 92 -8.08 0.32 25.52
C GLN A 92 -6.97 0.84 26.47
N SER A 93 -5.96 0.05 26.76
CA SER A 93 -4.78 0.52 27.51
C SER A 93 -3.91 1.51 26.71
N ILE A 94 -4.08 1.55 25.39
CA ILE A 94 -3.41 2.47 24.45
C ILE A 94 -4.45 3.39 23.80
N ALA A 95 -5.57 2.84 23.31
CA ALA A 95 -6.70 3.60 22.76
C ALA A 95 -7.63 4.02 23.92
N THR A 96 -7.42 5.20 24.46
CA THR A 96 -7.86 5.62 25.81
C THR A 96 -9.36 5.57 26.10
N ASN A 97 -10.25 5.56 25.11
CA ASN A 97 -11.71 5.57 25.28
C ASN A 97 -12.38 4.22 24.94
N GLY A 98 -11.60 3.19 24.64
CA GLY A 98 -12.11 1.88 24.24
C GLY A 98 -11.21 1.22 23.21
N ILE A 99 -11.59 0.05 22.72
CA ILE A 99 -10.84 -0.64 21.66
C ILE A 99 -11.05 0.11 20.33
N ALA A 100 -9.96 0.38 19.62
CA ALA A 100 -10.05 0.82 18.23
C ALA A 100 -9.88 -0.37 17.29
N LEU A 101 -10.61 -0.40 16.18
CA LEU A 101 -10.58 -1.46 15.17
C LEU A 101 -10.57 -0.87 13.76
N VAL A 102 -9.71 -1.42 12.91
CA VAL A 102 -9.78 -1.20 11.47
C VAL A 102 -9.87 -2.56 10.78
N ILE A 103 -10.85 -2.71 9.89
CA ILE A 103 -11.00 -3.87 9.00
C ILE A 103 -10.79 -3.39 7.59
N ARG A 104 -9.79 -3.94 6.89
CA ARG A 104 -9.53 -3.70 5.47
C ARG A 104 -9.92 -4.92 4.66
N LYS A 105 -10.62 -4.70 3.55
CA LYS A 105 -10.99 -5.75 2.60
C LYS A 105 -9.94 -5.87 1.50
N THR A 106 -9.47 -7.09 1.28
CA THR A 106 -8.53 -7.46 0.21
C THR A 106 -9.13 -8.60 -0.62
N PRO A 107 -10.20 -8.34 -1.40
CA PRO A 107 -10.91 -9.41 -2.09
C PRO A 107 -10.07 -10.05 -3.20
N ALA A 108 -10.22 -11.38 -3.32
CA ALA A 108 -9.57 -12.17 -4.36
C ALA A 108 -10.31 -12.03 -5.70
N LYS A 109 -10.33 -10.82 -6.27
CA LYS A 109 -10.95 -10.52 -7.56
C LYS A 109 -10.21 -9.43 -8.32
N ILE A 110 -10.33 -9.42 -9.64
CA ILE A 110 -9.95 -8.29 -10.50
C ILE A 110 -11.11 -7.30 -10.52
N ARG A 111 -10.86 -6.07 -10.08
CA ARG A 111 -11.87 -5.00 -10.06
C ARG A 111 -11.81 -4.10 -11.30
N LEU A 112 -10.70 -4.15 -12.02
CA LEU A 112 -10.43 -3.30 -13.16
C LEU A 112 -10.76 -4.03 -14.47
N GLU A 113 -11.52 -3.37 -15.34
CA GLU A 113 -11.91 -3.85 -16.66
C GLU A 113 -11.64 -2.77 -17.70
N LYS A 114 -11.08 -3.13 -18.88
CA LYS A 114 -10.66 -2.18 -19.92
C LYS A 114 -11.76 -1.18 -20.28
N ASP A 115 -12.92 -1.68 -20.70
CA ASP A 115 -14.01 -0.85 -21.22
C ASP A 115 -14.55 0.10 -20.15
N LYS A 116 -14.67 -0.39 -18.90
CA LYS A 116 -15.09 0.44 -17.77
C LYS A 116 -14.09 1.55 -17.50
N LEU A 117 -12.79 1.24 -17.48
CA LEU A 117 -11.74 2.21 -17.20
C LEU A 117 -11.62 3.28 -18.29
N ILE A 118 -11.80 2.91 -19.56
CA ILE A 118 -11.84 3.88 -20.66
C ILE A 118 -13.06 4.80 -20.52
N ASN A 119 -14.24 4.23 -20.25
CA ASN A 119 -15.48 4.99 -20.10
C ASN A 119 -15.48 5.90 -18.85
N GLU A 120 -14.74 5.55 -17.82
CA GLU A 120 -14.53 6.35 -16.61
C GLU A 120 -13.35 7.32 -16.73
N ASP A 121 -12.78 7.46 -17.92
CA ASP A 121 -11.63 8.34 -18.19
C ASP A 121 -10.40 8.05 -17.30
N TYR A 122 -10.22 6.78 -16.93
CA TYR A 122 -9.06 6.35 -16.16
C TYR A 122 -7.77 6.41 -17.01
N PHE A 123 -7.84 5.93 -18.25
CA PHE A 123 -6.78 6.00 -19.27
C PHE A 123 -7.37 6.02 -20.68
N THR A 124 -6.58 6.39 -21.68
CA THR A 124 -6.94 6.24 -23.10
C THR A 124 -6.65 4.82 -23.59
N GLU A 125 -7.34 4.40 -24.67
CA GLU A 125 -7.11 3.09 -25.28
C GLU A 125 -5.65 2.90 -25.72
N ASN A 126 -5.03 3.92 -26.31
CA ASN A 126 -3.64 3.84 -26.78
C ASN A 126 -2.65 3.53 -25.67
N ILE A 127 -2.72 4.25 -24.54
CA ILE A 127 -1.79 3.97 -23.42
C ILE A 127 -2.08 2.63 -22.77
N HIS A 128 -3.37 2.23 -22.68
CA HIS A 128 -3.72 0.90 -22.21
C HIS A 128 -3.07 -0.18 -23.05
N ASP A 129 -3.28 -0.15 -24.39
CA ASP A 129 -2.79 -1.18 -25.29
C ASP A 129 -1.26 -1.19 -25.35
N PHE A 130 -0.63 -0.02 -25.23
CA PHE A 130 0.83 0.08 -25.09
C PHE A 130 1.34 -0.61 -23.81
N LEU A 131 0.71 -0.34 -22.65
CA LEU A 131 1.08 -0.99 -21.39
C LEU A 131 0.90 -2.50 -21.43
N MET A 132 -0.17 -2.99 -22.08
CA MET A 132 -0.38 -4.43 -22.26
C MET A 132 0.72 -5.05 -23.12
N LYS A 133 1.18 -4.35 -24.18
CA LYS A 133 2.34 -4.78 -24.97
C LYS A 133 3.64 -4.79 -24.17
N CYS A 134 3.82 -3.83 -23.27
CA CYS A 134 4.97 -3.82 -22.35
C CYS A 134 4.94 -5.01 -21.39
N VAL A 135 3.76 -5.39 -20.86
CA VAL A 135 3.62 -6.59 -20.03
C VAL A 135 3.91 -7.86 -20.84
N GLU A 136 3.37 -7.96 -22.06
CA GLU A 136 3.62 -9.09 -22.98
C GLU A 136 5.13 -9.21 -23.31
N GLY A 137 5.82 -8.07 -23.47
CA GLY A 137 7.26 -7.96 -23.73
C GLY A 137 8.13 -8.05 -22.46
N HIS A 138 7.56 -8.39 -21.32
CA HIS A 138 8.29 -8.57 -20.05
C HIS A 138 8.98 -7.32 -19.51
N CYS A 139 8.43 -6.14 -19.75
CA CYS A 139 8.91 -4.92 -19.09
C CYS A 139 8.73 -5.01 -17.59
N ASN A 140 9.75 -4.61 -16.85
CA ASN A 140 9.66 -4.39 -15.41
C ASN A 140 8.92 -3.08 -15.15
N ILE A 141 7.81 -3.15 -14.41
CA ILE A 141 6.92 -2.01 -14.18
C ILE A 141 6.75 -1.77 -12.68
N MET A 142 6.97 -0.52 -12.28
CA MET A 142 6.71 -0.03 -10.92
C MET A 142 5.49 0.89 -10.92
N VAL A 143 4.50 0.62 -10.07
CA VAL A 143 3.28 1.43 -9.96
C VAL A 143 3.35 2.30 -8.71
N ALA A 144 3.31 3.61 -8.90
CA ALA A 144 3.37 4.62 -7.85
C ALA A 144 2.01 5.28 -7.59
N GLY A 145 1.89 5.96 -6.47
CA GLY A 145 0.73 6.75 -6.07
C GLY A 145 0.50 6.73 -4.55
N GLU A 146 -0.47 7.48 -4.09
CA GLU A 146 -0.83 7.59 -2.68
C GLU A 146 -1.52 6.32 -2.13
N THR A 147 -1.68 6.26 -0.80
CA THR A 147 -2.45 5.19 -0.16
C THR A 147 -3.92 5.24 -0.61
N GLY A 148 -4.41 4.09 -1.12
CA GLY A 148 -5.80 3.97 -1.61
C GLY A 148 -6.02 4.50 -3.02
N SER A 149 -4.97 4.87 -3.76
CA SER A 149 -5.08 5.24 -5.17
C SER A 149 -5.41 4.05 -6.09
N GLY A 150 -5.22 2.81 -5.62
CA GLY A 150 -5.50 1.61 -6.40
C GLY A 150 -4.28 0.96 -7.04
N LYS A 151 -3.06 1.26 -6.56
CA LYS A 151 -1.80 0.66 -7.05
C LYS A 151 -1.85 -0.87 -7.11
N THR A 152 -2.23 -1.51 -6.00
CA THR A 152 -2.31 -2.97 -5.91
C THR A 152 -3.34 -3.55 -6.88
N GLU A 153 -4.50 -2.89 -7.04
CA GLU A 153 -5.51 -3.30 -8.02
C GLU A 153 -4.98 -3.19 -9.45
N PHE A 154 -4.20 -2.14 -9.75
CA PHE A 154 -3.58 -1.98 -11.06
C PHE A 154 -2.48 -3.02 -11.32
N VAL A 155 -1.67 -3.37 -10.31
CA VAL A 155 -0.70 -4.48 -10.42
C VAL A 155 -1.40 -5.82 -10.64
N LYS A 156 -2.54 -6.10 -9.95
CA LYS A 156 -3.38 -7.29 -10.24
C LYS A 156 -3.83 -7.28 -11.70
N TYR A 157 -4.28 -6.11 -12.19
CA TYR A 157 -4.73 -5.96 -13.57
C TYR A 157 -3.60 -6.23 -14.57
N LEU A 158 -2.41 -5.64 -14.39
CA LEU A 158 -1.24 -5.92 -15.22
C LEU A 158 -0.87 -7.41 -15.16
N ALA A 159 -0.83 -8.00 -13.97
CA ALA A 159 -0.52 -9.43 -13.77
C ALA A 159 -1.51 -10.36 -14.47
N SER A 160 -2.78 -9.95 -14.61
CA SER A 160 -3.80 -10.72 -15.34
C SER A 160 -3.48 -10.85 -16.85
N HIS A 161 -2.70 -9.91 -17.39
CA HIS A 161 -2.30 -9.87 -18.80
C HIS A 161 -0.94 -10.54 -19.08
N THR A 162 -0.26 -11.08 -18.06
CA THR A 162 0.94 -11.91 -18.28
C THR A 162 0.55 -13.24 -18.93
N LYS A 163 1.47 -13.87 -19.65
CA LYS A 163 1.19 -15.14 -20.35
C LYS A 163 0.77 -16.23 -19.37
N SER A 164 -0.27 -17.00 -19.69
CA SER A 164 -0.88 -17.96 -18.78
C SER A 164 0.03 -19.17 -18.43
N ASN A 165 1.02 -19.44 -19.28
CA ASN A 165 2.01 -20.49 -19.08
C ASN A 165 3.27 -20.06 -18.32
N GLU A 166 3.31 -18.80 -17.88
CA GLU A 166 4.44 -18.24 -17.13
C GLU A 166 4.17 -18.34 -15.62
N LYS A 167 5.17 -18.82 -14.90
CA LYS A 167 5.11 -18.93 -13.44
C LYS A 167 5.24 -17.56 -12.79
N ILE A 168 4.32 -17.29 -11.87
CA ILE A 168 4.31 -16.07 -11.04
C ILE A 168 4.57 -16.46 -9.59
N ILE A 169 5.45 -15.74 -8.90
CA ILE A 169 5.58 -15.80 -7.45
C ILE A 169 5.29 -14.42 -6.88
N THR A 170 4.36 -14.33 -5.92
CA THR A 170 4.14 -13.11 -5.16
C THR A 170 4.90 -13.17 -3.84
N ILE A 171 5.49 -12.04 -3.43
CA ILE A 171 6.15 -11.87 -2.13
C ILE A 171 5.49 -10.69 -1.43
N GLU A 172 4.84 -10.96 -0.33
CA GLU A 172 4.00 -10.01 0.37
C GLU A 172 4.22 -10.07 1.87
N ASP A 173 4.23 -8.95 2.55
CA ASP A 173 4.17 -8.90 4.02
C ASP A 173 2.72 -9.00 4.51
N THR A 174 1.78 -8.53 3.70
CA THR A 174 0.36 -8.70 3.85
C THR A 174 -0.22 -9.18 2.52
N LEU A 175 -1.01 -10.25 2.54
CA LEU A 175 -1.61 -10.81 1.34
C LEU A 175 -2.69 -9.87 0.79
N GLU A 176 -2.43 -9.28 -0.36
CA GLU A 176 -3.35 -8.36 -1.06
C GLU A 176 -3.58 -8.77 -2.52
N LEU A 177 -2.60 -9.40 -3.15
CA LEU A 177 -2.64 -9.74 -4.57
C LEU A 177 -3.58 -10.90 -4.87
N HIS A 178 -3.59 -11.95 -4.05
CA HIS A 178 -4.45 -13.14 -4.18
C HIS A 178 -4.52 -13.76 -5.59
N LEU A 179 -3.47 -13.61 -6.39
CA LEU A 179 -3.47 -14.08 -7.79
C LEU A 179 -3.65 -15.60 -7.91
N ASP A 180 -3.16 -16.35 -6.91
CA ASP A 180 -3.33 -17.81 -6.78
C ASP A 180 -4.81 -18.22 -6.65
N LYS A 181 -5.61 -17.39 -6.00
CA LYS A 181 -7.07 -17.61 -5.85
C LYS A 181 -7.86 -17.10 -7.04
N ILE A 182 -7.43 -15.96 -7.61
CA ILE A 182 -8.08 -15.36 -8.80
C ILE A 182 -7.86 -16.27 -10.01
N PHE A 183 -6.67 -16.85 -10.16
CA PHE A 183 -6.30 -17.70 -11.31
C PHE A 183 -5.83 -19.10 -10.87
N PRO A 184 -6.71 -19.92 -10.29
CA PRO A 184 -6.33 -21.23 -9.73
C PRO A 184 -5.81 -22.23 -10.77
N GLN A 185 -5.97 -21.95 -12.06
CA GLN A 185 -5.49 -22.76 -13.18
C GLN A 185 -4.06 -22.39 -13.65
N ARG A 186 -3.47 -21.31 -13.09
CA ARG A 186 -2.13 -20.86 -13.45
C ARG A 186 -1.09 -21.32 -12.41
N ASP A 187 0.17 -21.43 -12.82
CA ASP A 187 1.27 -21.71 -11.90
C ASP A 187 1.64 -20.45 -11.11
N ILE A 188 0.94 -20.23 -9.99
CA ILE A 188 1.13 -19.08 -9.12
C ILE A 188 1.40 -19.56 -7.70
N VAL A 189 2.44 -19.01 -7.09
CA VAL A 189 2.81 -19.29 -5.70
C VAL A 189 2.79 -17.99 -4.91
N ALA A 190 1.89 -17.89 -3.93
CA ALA A 190 1.83 -16.76 -3.01
C ALA A 190 2.74 -17.04 -1.79
N MET A 191 3.71 -16.17 -1.54
CA MET A 191 4.62 -16.26 -0.41
C MET A 191 4.46 -15.04 0.49
N LYS A 192 4.43 -15.28 1.80
CA LYS A 192 4.32 -14.24 2.81
C LYS A 192 5.60 -14.13 3.62
N THR A 193 6.10 -12.90 3.78
CA THR A 193 7.18 -12.58 4.73
C THR A 193 6.63 -12.48 6.14
N ASN A 194 7.45 -12.79 7.14
CA ASN A 194 7.09 -12.71 8.55
C ASN A 194 8.36 -12.61 9.40
N ASN A 195 8.21 -12.70 10.74
CA ASN A 195 9.34 -12.66 11.69
C ASN A 195 10.32 -13.83 11.56
N VAL A 196 9.98 -14.87 10.79
CA VAL A 196 10.81 -16.09 10.58
C VAL A 196 11.49 -16.06 9.21
N ALA A 197 10.82 -15.50 8.20
CA ALA A 197 11.32 -15.43 6.83
C ALA A 197 11.22 -13.98 6.31
N SER A 198 12.36 -13.38 6.09
CA SER A 198 12.52 -12.03 5.56
C SER A 198 12.26 -11.97 4.05
N TYR A 199 12.21 -10.76 3.46
CA TYR A 199 12.18 -10.61 2.00
C TYR A 199 13.37 -11.30 1.31
N SER A 200 14.55 -11.20 1.89
CA SER A 200 15.76 -11.83 1.35
C SER A 200 15.69 -13.36 1.37
N ASP A 201 15.20 -13.94 2.46
CA ASP A 201 15.05 -15.40 2.59
C ASP A 201 14.04 -15.95 1.58
N VAL A 202 12.90 -15.28 1.47
CA VAL A 202 11.83 -15.64 0.54
C VAL A 202 12.32 -15.50 -0.90
N LEU A 203 13.03 -14.42 -1.25
CA LEU A 203 13.57 -14.22 -2.59
C LEU A 203 14.55 -15.32 -3.00
N VAL A 204 15.49 -15.70 -2.11
CA VAL A 204 16.42 -16.81 -2.38
C VAL A 204 15.68 -18.12 -2.69
N THR A 205 14.57 -18.36 -2.00
CA THR A 205 13.70 -19.51 -2.25
C THR A 205 12.96 -19.37 -3.58
N CYS A 206 12.46 -18.19 -3.91
CA CYS A 206 11.80 -17.91 -5.19
C CYS A 206 12.69 -18.22 -6.38
N MET A 207 13.95 -17.78 -6.36
CA MET A 207 14.91 -18.00 -7.45
C MET A 207 15.16 -19.49 -7.76
N ARG A 208 14.92 -20.38 -6.78
CA ARG A 208 15.04 -21.83 -6.95
C ARG A 208 13.78 -22.48 -7.55
N GLN A 209 12.70 -21.72 -7.69
CA GLN A 209 11.42 -22.20 -8.22
C GLN A 209 11.19 -21.82 -9.68
N ASN A 210 12.19 -21.22 -10.33
CA ASN A 210 12.18 -20.85 -11.75
C ASN A 210 10.96 -19.98 -12.14
N PRO A 211 10.65 -18.86 -11.45
CA PRO A 211 9.58 -17.96 -11.83
C PRO A 211 9.97 -17.15 -13.07
N LYS A 212 8.99 -16.80 -13.90
CA LYS A 212 9.15 -15.74 -14.90
C LYS A 212 8.94 -14.38 -14.27
N TRP A 213 7.95 -14.29 -13.36
CA TRP A 213 7.57 -13.07 -12.69
C TRP A 213 7.71 -13.19 -11.17
N ILE A 214 8.32 -12.19 -10.55
CA ILE A 214 8.33 -11.99 -9.09
C ILE A 214 7.61 -10.68 -8.80
N LEU A 215 6.48 -10.76 -8.09
CA LEU A 215 5.67 -9.61 -7.75
C LEU A 215 5.81 -9.30 -6.26
N LEU A 216 6.33 -8.12 -5.94
CA LEU A 216 6.31 -7.60 -4.59
C LEU A 216 5.08 -6.69 -4.43
N SER A 217 4.22 -6.95 -3.44
CA SER A 217 3.00 -6.16 -3.25
C SER A 217 3.31 -4.69 -3.02
N GLU A 218 4.32 -4.39 -2.19
CA GLU A 218 4.74 -3.02 -1.91
C GLU A 218 6.22 -2.94 -1.55
N VAL A 219 6.92 -1.96 -2.13
CA VAL A 219 8.32 -1.64 -1.78
C VAL A 219 8.34 -0.46 -0.82
N ARG A 220 8.58 -0.74 0.48
CA ARG A 220 8.55 0.27 1.55
C ARG A 220 9.74 0.21 2.51
N SER A 221 10.69 -0.69 2.30
CA SER A 221 11.87 -0.86 3.13
C SER A 221 13.13 -1.10 2.30
N ALA A 222 14.30 -0.88 2.88
CA ALA A 222 15.59 -1.16 2.26
C ALA A 222 15.72 -2.62 1.81
N GLU A 223 15.17 -3.54 2.58
CA GLU A 223 15.18 -4.96 2.26
C GLU A 223 14.33 -5.27 1.03
N ALA A 224 13.12 -4.69 0.92
CA ALA A 224 12.26 -4.83 -0.25
C ALA A 224 12.92 -4.21 -1.51
N VAL A 225 13.59 -3.06 -1.39
CA VAL A 225 14.36 -2.46 -2.50
C VAL A 225 15.50 -3.40 -2.94
N SER A 226 16.21 -4.00 -1.99
CA SER A 226 17.27 -4.97 -2.29
C SER A 226 16.70 -6.21 -2.99
N ALA A 227 15.50 -6.68 -2.59
CA ALA A 227 14.81 -7.79 -3.25
C ALA A 227 14.44 -7.43 -4.70
N VAL A 228 13.89 -6.23 -4.95
CA VAL A 228 13.63 -5.73 -6.32
C VAL A 228 14.91 -5.74 -7.15
N ARG A 229 15.98 -5.09 -6.66
CA ARG A 229 17.25 -5.00 -7.37
C ARG A 229 17.82 -6.37 -7.70
N ASN A 230 17.80 -7.30 -6.76
CA ASN A 230 18.32 -8.66 -6.97
C ASN A 230 17.47 -9.44 -7.97
N SER A 231 16.14 -9.29 -7.95
CA SER A 231 15.22 -9.92 -8.90
C SER A 231 15.52 -9.49 -10.33
N ILE A 232 15.55 -8.17 -10.59
CA ILE A 232 15.79 -7.61 -11.94
C ILE A 232 17.20 -7.92 -12.45
N SER A 233 18.21 -7.86 -11.57
CA SER A 233 19.62 -8.18 -11.95
C SER A 233 19.84 -9.66 -12.25
N SER A 234 18.98 -10.54 -11.74
CA SER A 234 19.04 -11.99 -12.02
C SER A 234 18.18 -12.44 -13.21
N GLY A 235 17.57 -11.48 -13.93
CA GLY A 235 16.81 -11.74 -15.15
C GLY A 235 15.35 -12.16 -14.92
N HIS A 236 14.81 -11.96 -13.71
CA HIS A 236 13.39 -12.13 -13.43
C HIS A 236 12.64 -10.82 -13.70
N ASN A 237 11.39 -10.92 -14.14
CA ASN A 237 10.55 -9.78 -14.38
C ASN A 237 9.75 -9.42 -13.12
N ILE A 238 9.49 -8.13 -12.95
CA ILE A 238 8.78 -7.62 -11.78
C ILE A 238 7.57 -6.77 -12.15
N LEU A 239 6.53 -6.89 -11.33
CA LEU A 239 5.46 -5.89 -11.17
C LEU A 239 5.38 -5.60 -9.67
N SER A 240 5.43 -4.33 -9.30
CA SER A 240 5.46 -3.96 -7.88
C SER A 240 4.86 -2.58 -7.65
N THR A 241 4.56 -2.25 -6.39
CA THR A 241 4.08 -0.93 -6.01
C THR A 241 5.06 -0.18 -5.11
N ILE A 242 4.99 1.14 -5.16
CA ILE A 242 5.78 2.03 -4.31
C ILE A 242 4.98 3.32 -4.02
N HIS A 243 5.24 3.97 -2.90
CA HIS A 243 4.75 5.32 -2.65
C HIS A 243 5.69 6.35 -3.25
N ALA A 244 5.24 7.04 -4.30
CA ALA A 244 5.92 8.19 -4.89
C ALA A 244 4.88 9.12 -5.52
N ASP A 245 5.20 10.40 -5.61
CA ASP A 245 4.29 11.47 -6.07
C ASP A 245 4.15 11.52 -7.59
N LYS A 246 5.10 10.91 -8.32
CA LYS A 246 5.15 10.82 -9.78
C LYS A 246 5.82 9.53 -10.22
N ALA A 247 5.52 9.08 -11.43
CA ALA A 247 6.22 7.95 -12.03
C ALA A 247 7.73 8.22 -12.20
N SER A 248 8.08 9.41 -12.66
CA SER A 248 9.46 9.87 -12.85
C SER A 248 10.29 9.92 -11.56
N ALA A 249 9.65 10.02 -10.39
CA ALA A 249 10.32 10.05 -9.08
C ALA A 249 10.67 8.64 -8.53
N ILE A 250 10.18 7.57 -9.14
CA ILE A 250 10.35 6.20 -8.64
C ILE A 250 11.81 5.82 -8.40
N PRO A 251 12.79 6.06 -9.31
CA PRO A 251 14.18 5.66 -9.08
C PRO A 251 14.79 6.31 -7.83
N TYR A 252 14.54 7.60 -7.63
CA TYR A 252 15.02 8.32 -6.45
C TYR A 252 14.29 7.90 -5.18
N ARG A 253 12.99 7.54 -5.29
CA ARG A 253 12.25 7.00 -4.15
C ARG A 253 12.79 5.66 -3.70
N LEU A 254 13.13 4.77 -4.64
CA LEU A 254 13.81 3.51 -4.33
C LEU A 254 15.15 3.76 -3.62
N TYR A 255 15.95 4.72 -4.13
CA TYR A 255 17.20 5.09 -3.48
C TYR A 255 16.99 5.60 -2.04
N SER A 256 16.01 6.48 -1.82
CA SER A 256 15.73 7.06 -0.51
C SER A 256 15.31 6.04 0.56
N LEU A 257 14.84 4.86 0.15
CA LEU A 257 14.49 3.76 1.07
C LEU A 257 15.71 2.93 1.50
N MET A 258 16.88 3.11 0.86
CA MET A 258 18.04 2.23 1.08
C MET A 258 18.82 2.51 2.37
N GLU A 259 18.59 3.56 3.11
CA GLU A 259 19.21 3.87 4.43
C GLU A 259 20.73 3.57 4.54
N THR A 260 21.45 3.54 3.41
CA THR A 260 22.88 3.20 3.35
C THR A 260 23.64 4.17 2.45
N ASP A 261 24.96 4.31 2.68
CA ASP A 261 25.87 5.12 1.86
C ASP A 261 26.22 4.44 0.52
N LEU A 262 25.21 3.90 -0.18
CA LEU A 262 25.40 3.37 -1.53
C LEU A 262 25.73 4.50 -2.50
N ASP A 263 26.64 4.25 -3.43
CA ASP A 263 26.89 5.18 -4.52
C ASP A 263 25.60 5.39 -5.33
N VAL A 264 25.12 6.63 -5.34
CA VAL A 264 23.88 7.06 -5.97
C VAL A 264 23.89 6.72 -7.46
N HIS A 265 25.00 7.00 -8.14
CA HIS A 265 25.12 6.80 -9.58
C HIS A 265 25.08 5.32 -9.93
N GLN A 266 25.77 4.47 -9.18
CA GLN A 266 25.76 3.03 -9.39
C GLN A 266 24.36 2.44 -9.12
N PHE A 267 23.70 2.88 -8.06
CA PHE A 267 22.34 2.45 -7.74
C PHE A 267 21.36 2.85 -8.85
N LEU A 268 21.31 4.15 -9.18
CA LEU A 268 20.40 4.67 -10.21
C LEU A 268 20.67 4.04 -11.58
N SER A 269 21.95 3.89 -11.99
CA SER A 269 22.29 3.21 -13.23
C SER A 269 21.72 1.78 -13.31
N THR A 270 21.72 1.05 -12.18
CA THR A 270 21.09 -0.28 -12.12
C THR A 270 19.58 -0.20 -12.28
N ILE A 271 18.91 0.73 -11.56
CA ILE A 271 17.45 0.88 -11.65
C ILE A 271 17.03 1.28 -13.05
N TYR A 272 17.66 2.30 -13.65
CA TYR A 272 17.33 2.78 -15.00
C TYR A 272 17.61 1.75 -16.10
N ARG A 273 18.54 0.82 -15.88
CA ARG A 273 18.85 -0.24 -16.84
C ARG A 273 17.81 -1.36 -16.87
N TYR A 274 17.23 -1.66 -15.71
CA TYR A 274 16.42 -2.88 -15.55
C TYR A 274 14.94 -2.60 -15.30
N ILE A 275 14.54 -1.43 -14.85
CA ILE A 275 13.13 -1.02 -14.77
C ILE A 275 12.81 -0.19 -15.99
N GLN A 276 11.93 -0.69 -16.86
CA GLN A 276 11.58 -0.01 -18.09
C GLN A 276 10.53 1.06 -17.88
N LEU A 277 9.54 0.83 -16.96
CA LEU A 277 8.42 1.75 -16.80
C LEU A 277 8.10 2.04 -15.34
N GLY A 278 7.82 3.32 -15.08
CA GLY A 278 7.09 3.79 -13.93
C GLY A 278 5.68 4.21 -14.36
N VAL A 279 4.69 3.89 -13.53
CA VAL A 279 3.29 4.29 -13.73
C VAL A 279 2.81 4.99 -12.46
N HIS A 280 2.21 6.17 -12.57
CA HIS A 280 1.61 6.87 -11.44
C HIS A 280 0.09 6.87 -11.54
N ILE A 281 -0.57 6.51 -10.43
CA ILE A 281 -2.02 6.52 -10.30
C ILE A 281 -2.40 7.59 -9.28
N LYS A 282 -3.23 8.51 -9.72
CA LYS A 282 -3.79 9.57 -8.90
C LYS A 282 -5.21 9.24 -8.47
N ALA A 283 -5.59 9.65 -7.26
CA ALA A 283 -6.94 9.51 -6.75
C ALA A 283 -7.36 10.79 -6.03
N PHE A 284 -8.52 11.33 -6.38
CA PHE A 284 -9.04 12.57 -5.83
C PHE A 284 -10.56 12.59 -5.89
N TYR A 285 -11.20 13.44 -5.08
CA TYR A 285 -12.64 13.66 -5.21
C TYR A 285 -12.90 14.60 -6.40
N SER A 286 -13.58 14.11 -7.42
CA SER A 286 -13.95 14.91 -8.58
C SER A 286 -15.32 15.56 -8.40
N LYS A 287 -15.37 16.88 -8.43
CA LYS A 287 -16.65 17.63 -8.40
C LYS A 287 -17.46 17.38 -9.69
N GLU A 288 -16.81 17.15 -10.81
CA GLU A 288 -17.43 16.85 -12.11
C GLU A 288 -18.19 15.52 -12.08
N TYR A 289 -17.55 14.47 -11.56
CA TYR A 289 -18.18 13.13 -11.46
C TYR A 289 -19.00 12.96 -10.18
N GLY A 290 -18.91 13.89 -9.22
CA GLY A 290 -19.57 13.78 -7.92
C GLY A 290 -19.15 12.56 -7.11
N LYS A 291 -17.96 12.00 -7.39
CA LYS A 291 -17.42 10.79 -6.77
C LYS A 291 -15.90 10.82 -6.66
N PHE A 292 -15.38 9.88 -5.89
CA PHE A 292 -13.94 9.64 -5.83
C PHE A 292 -13.46 9.05 -7.16
N HIS A 293 -12.61 9.79 -7.85
CA HIS A 293 -12.10 9.47 -9.19
C HIS A 293 -10.67 8.95 -9.08
N ARG A 294 -10.33 8.01 -9.94
CA ARG A 294 -8.97 7.49 -10.07
C ARG A 294 -8.57 7.55 -11.54
N GLU A 295 -7.32 7.90 -11.78
CA GLU A 295 -6.80 7.98 -13.13
C GLU A 295 -5.33 7.57 -13.21
N LEU A 296 -4.93 7.10 -14.36
CA LEU A 296 -3.54 6.96 -14.73
C LEU A 296 -3.03 8.35 -15.09
N ASP A 297 -2.19 8.89 -14.21
CA ASP A 297 -1.74 10.29 -14.26
C ASP A 297 -0.47 10.46 -15.10
N GLU A 298 0.52 9.56 -14.91
CA GLU A 298 1.82 9.65 -15.58
C GLU A 298 2.36 8.25 -15.90
N VAL A 299 2.95 8.07 -17.09
CA VAL A 299 3.81 6.93 -17.43
C VAL A 299 5.16 7.46 -17.85
N CYS A 300 6.20 7.00 -17.17
CA CYS A 300 7.57 7.38 -17.38
C CYS A 300 8.41 6.17 -17.77
N GLU A 301 9.13 6.30 -18.86
CA GLU A 301 10.12 5.34 -19.31
C GLU A 301 11.46 5.61 -18.63
N PHE A 302 12.20 4.55 -18.30
CA PHE A 302 13.56 4.60 -17.79
C PHE A 302 14.48 3.79 -18.69
N TYR A 303 15.64 4.33 -19.01
CA TYR A 303 16.66 3.67 -19.79
C TYR A 303 18.05 4.24 -19.49
N VAL A 304 19.07 3.56 -19.98
CA VAL A 304 20.46 4.06 -19.96
C VAL A 304 20.86 4.25 -21.41
N ASP A 305 21.28 5.47 -21.76
CA ASP A 305 21.68 5.80 -23.13
C ASP A 305 23.04 5.16 -23.52
N ASP A 306 23.45 5.36 -24.77
CA ASP A 306 24.68 4.79 -25.33
C ASP A 306 25.96 5.27 -24.61
N ASP A 307 25.89 6.43 -23.96
CA ASP A 307 26.96 6.98 -23.11
C ASP A 307 26.93 6.45 -21.68
N ASN A 308 26.08 5.46 -21.37
CA ASN A 308 25.81 4.93 -20.04
C ASN A 308 25.23 5.94 -19.03
N VAL A 309 24.51 6.95 -19.50
CA VAL A 309 23.85 7.95 -18.68
C VAL A 309 22.40 7.53 -18.42
N PRO A 310 21.94 7.47 -17.16
CA PRO A 310 20.54 7.23 -16.84
C PRO A 310 19.63 8.33 -17.40
N ARG A 311 18.58 7.94 -18.12
CA ARG A 311 17.60 8.81 -18.74
C ARG A 311 16.19 8.40 -18.36
N SER A 312 15.31 9.39 -18.24
CA SER A 312 13.87 9.18 -18.10
C SER A 312 13.11 10.00 -19.13
N ARG A 313 11.98 9.47 -19.59
CA ARG A 313 11.10 10.11 -20.56
C ARG A 313 9.66 9.91 -20.16
N ILE A 314 8.91 10.99 -19.98
CA ILE A 314 7.47 10.91 -19.77
C ILE A 314 6.81 10.63 -21.11
N ILE A 315 6.19 9.46 -21.27
CA ILE A 315 5.53 9.03 -22.51
C ILE A 315 4.02 9.24 -22.49
N TYR A 316 3.44 9.37 -21.28
CA TYR A 316 2.03 9.70 -21.10
C TYR A 316 1.86 10.56 -19.85
N GLN A 317 1.00 11.58 -19.96
CA GLN A 317 0.62 12.41 -18.82
C GLN A 317 -0.78 12.99 -19.02
N LYS A 318 -1.56 13.07 -17.95
CA LYS A 318 -2.77 13.88 -17.92
C LYS A 318 -2.46 15.28 -17.40
N ILE A 319 -2.66 16.28 -18.26
CA ILE A 319 -2.45 17.70 -17.96
C ILE A 319 -3.81 18.39 -17.99
N PHE A 320 -4.24 18.92 -16.84
CA PHE A 320 -5.58 19.51 -16.69
C PHE A 320 -6.71 18.58 -17.18
N GLY A 321 -6.63 17.30 -16.83
CA GLY A 321 -7.60 16.28 -17.24
C GLY A 321 -7.49 15.83 -18.70
N LYS A 322 -6.61 16.45 -19.52
CA LYS A 322 -6.41 16.05 -20.91
C LYS A 322 -5.28 15.03 -21.03
N PRO A 323 -5.55 13.83 -21.54
CA PRO A 323 -4.52 12.83 -21.76
C PRO A 323 -3.63 13.22 -22.95
N MET A 324 -2.34 13.16 -22.75
CA MET A 324 -1.32 13.37 -23.78
C MET A 324 -0.37 12.18 -23.80
N MET A 325 -0.02 11.73 -25.01
CA MET A 325 0.92 10.63 -25.22
C MET A 325 1.90 11.00 -26.33
N CYS A 326 3.17 10.66 -26.14
CA CYS A 326 4.20 10.77 -27.17
C CYS A 326 4.83 9.40 -27.46
N LYS A 327 5.67 9.34 -28.47
CA LYS A 327 6.41 8.11 -28.77
C LYS A 327 7.34 7.74 -27.61
N PRO A 328 7.47 6.44 -27.28
CA PRO A 328 8.54 5.96 -26.42
C PRO A 328 9.89 6.17 -27.12
N SER A 329 11.00 6.03 -26.37
CA SER A 329 12.33 6.08 -26.96
C SER A 329 12.58 4.89 -27.90
N ASP A 330 13.56 5.05 -28.81
CA ASP A 330 14.02 3.96 -29.66
C ASP A 330 14.54 2.78 -28.83
N HIS A 331 15.12 3.02 -27.63
CA HIS A 331 15.56 1.97 -26.71
C HIS A 331 14.43 1.06 -26.25
N LEU A 332 13.26 1.62 -25.87
CA LEU A 332 12.12 0.81 -25.44
C LEU A 332 11.46 0.10 -26.62
N VAL A 333 11.38 0.75 -27.78
CA VAL A 333 10.87 0.13 -29.01
C VAL A 333 11.74 -1.06 -29.39
N GLU A 334 13.06 -0.89 -29.46
CA GLU A 334 14.02 -1.97 -29.75
C GLU A 334 13.95 -3.10 -28.71
N TYR A 335 13.82 -2.75 -27.42
CA TYR A 335 13.63 -3.74 -26.36
C TYR A 335 12.40 -4.62 -26.63
N LEU A 336 11.26 -4.02 -27.00
CA LEU A 336 10.01 -4.73 -27.30
C LEU A 336 10.12 -5.56 -28.58
N GLU A 337 10.72 -5.03 -29.64
CA GLU A 337 10.96 -5.73 -30.89
C GLU A 337 11.86 -6.96 -30.68
N ASN A 338 12.89 -6.86 -29.84
CA ASN A 338 13.75 -7.99 -29.43
C ASN A 338 12.98 -9.08 -28.65
N GLN A 339 11.82 -8.75 -28.05
CA GLN A 339 10.88 -9.71 -27.47
C GLN A 339 9.81 -10.19 -28.47
N ASN A 340 9.90 -9.82 -29.76
CA ASN A 340 8.91 -10.05 -30.82
C ASN A 340 7.56 -9.39 -30.54
N ILE A 341 7.56 -8.22 -29.92
CA ILE A 341 6.37 -7.41 -29.63
C ILE A 341 6.35 -6.21 -30.55
N GLU A 342 5.34 -6.15 -31.42
CA GLU A 342 5.12 -5.02 -32.33
C GLU A 342 4.26 -3.95 -31.63
N VAL A 343 4.75 -2.69 -31.66
CA VAL A 343 4.05 -1.54 -31.09
C VAL A 343 3.81 -0.42 -32.11
N GLN A 344 4.35 -0.55 -33.32
CA GLN A 344 4.28 0.48 -34.37
C GLN A 344 2.84 0.93 -34.68
N ASN A 345 1.87 0.01 -34.66
CA ASN A 345 0.45 0.32 -34.88
C ASN A 345 -0.17 1.18 -33.77
N ILE A 346 0.40 1.18 -32.56
CA ILE A 346 -0.07 1.96 -31.41
C ILE A 346 0.60 3.34 -31.39
N ILE A 347 1.90 3.39 -31.71
CA ILE A 347 2.71 4.62 -31.59
C ILE A 347 2.75 5.42 -32.90
N ALA A 348 2.29 4.87 -34.02
CA ALA A 348 2.26 5.56 -35.31
C ALA A 348 1.39 6.84 -35.23
N GLY A 349 1.99 7.97 -35.63
CA GLY A 349 1.30 9.27 -35.61
C GLY A 349 1.32 10.01 -34.27
N LEU A 350 1.87 9.41 -33.22
CA LEU A 350 2.13 10.14 -31.98
C LEU A 350 3.24 11.18 -32.17
N PRO A 351 3.19 12.32 -31.47
CA PRO A 351 4.28 13.30 -31.47
C PRO A 351 5.56 12.70 -30.87
N GLU A 352 6.70 13.23 -31.27
CA GLU A 352 7.99 12.80 -30.70
C GLU A 352 8.08 13.10 -29.21
N ASP A 353 7.68 14.30 -28.78
CA ASP A 353 7.69 14.73 -27.40
C ASP A 353 6.32 15.21 -26.94
N LEU A 354 6.06 15.15 -25.65
CA LEU A 354 4.89 15.81 -25.07
C LEU A 354 5.02 17.32 -25.31
N PRO A 355 3.91 18.02 -25.61
CA PRO A 355 3.94 19.46 -25.79
C PRO A 355 4.45 20.13 -24.51
N ILE A 356 5.43 21.01 -24.63
CA ILE A 356 5.87 21.87 -23.54
C ILE A 356 4.73 22.84 -23.26
N HIS A 357 4.05 22.69 -22.14
CA HIS A 357 3.14 23.70 -21.66
C HIS A 357 3.98 24.89 -21.16
N GLU A 358 4.13 25.92 -22.01
CA GLU A 358 4.36 27.26 -21.49
C GLU A 358 3.10 27.62 -20.69
N ILE A 359 3.25 27.68 -19.37
CA ILE A 359 2.19 28.19 -18.49
C ILE A 359 2.06 29.65 -18.86
N SER A 360 1.10 29.98 -19.75
CA SER A 360 0.68 31.36 -19.92
C SER A 360 -0.10 31.74 -18.67
N ASP A 361 0.30 32.77 -17.99
CA ASP A 361 -0.37 33.35 -16.80
C ASP A 361 -1.85 33.74 -17.04
N SER A 362 -2.42 33.39 -18.20
CA SER A 362 -3.78 33.72 -18.61
C SER A 362 -4.80 32.61 -18.44
N ASP A 363 -4.40 31.37 -18.09
CA ASP A 363 -5.31 30.23 -17.89
C ASP A 363 -5.53 29.87 -16.40
N ASP A 364 -5.54 30.90 -15.54
CA ASP A 364 -6.02 30.78 -14.16
C ASP A 364 -7.57 30.65 -14.15
N THR A 365 -8.06 29.56 -14.75
CA THR A 365 -9.42 29.10 -14.52
C THR A 365 -9.41 28.21 -13.28
N GLY A 366 -9.27 28.82 -12.10
CA GLY A 366 -9.89 28.42 -10.87
C GLY A 366 -9.80 26.96 -10.40
N HIS A 367 -8.74 26.22 -10.71
CA HIS A 367 -8.42 24.97 -10.03
C HIS A 367 -7.38 25.25 -8.94
N SER A 368 -7.79 25.96 -7.92
CA SER A 368 -7.05 25.99 -6.66
C SER A 368 -7.04 24.56 -6.12
N PHE A 369 -5.86 23.97 -6.04
CA PHE A 369 -5.64 22.82 -5.17
C PHE A 369 -5.89 23.30 -3.75
N ASP A 370 -7.07 22.98 -3.24
CA ASP A 370 -7.43 23.27 -1.86
C ASP A 370 -6.91 22.11 -1.01
N ASP A 371 -5.70 22.28 -0.46
CA ASP A 371 -5.11 21.40 0.56
C ASP A 371 -5.95 21.36 1.85
N SER A 372 -7.07 22.09 1.90
CA SER A 372 -7.98 22.14 3.05
C SER A 372 -8.91 20.92 3.16
N PHE A 373 -8.97 20.04 2.15
CA PHE A 373 -9.87 18.87 2.20
C PHE A 373 -9.51 17.81 3.24
N ASN A 374 -8.36 17.93 3.88
CA ASN A 374 -8.07 17.13 5.09
C ASN A 374 -8.64 17.71 6.38
N GLN A 375 -9.28 18.88 6.36
CA GLN A 375 -9.81 19.53 7.56
C GLN A 375 -11.31 19.87 7.55
N GLU A 376 -12.04 19.84 6.41
CA GLU A 376 -13.43 20.27 6.34
C GLU A 376 -14.39 19.33 5.62
N ALA A 377 -14.53 18.09 6.11
CA ALA A 377 -15.74 17.31 5.86
C ALA A 377 -16.49 17.06 7.18
N VAL A 378 -16.46 18.02 8.08
CA VAL A 378 -17.40 18.10 9.19
C VAL A 378 -18.48 19.09 8.78
N GLN A 379 -19.53 18.61 8.12
CA GLN A 379 -20.79 19.37 8.13
C GLN A 379 -21.24 19.46 9.58
N GLU A 380 -21.11 20.62 10.15
CA GLU A 380 -21.77 21.02 11.40
C GLU A 380 -23.28 20.77 11.24
N VAL A 381 -23.76 19.68 11.81
CA VAL A 381 -25.19 19.53 12.08
C VAL A 381 -25.49 20.51 13.22
N ALA A 382 -26.28 21.53 12.93
CA ALA A 382 -26.70 22.53 13.89
C ALA A 382 -27.22 21.85 15.17
N PRO A 383 -26.86 22.37 16.38
CA PRO A 383 -27.31 21.79 17.62
C PRO A 383 -28.83 21.95 17.76
N VAL A 384 -29.52 20.82 17.94
CA VAL A 384 -30.92 20.83 18.37
C VAL A 384 -30.95 21.42 19.76
N VAL A 385 -31.49 22.64 19.88
CA VAL A 385 -31.72 23.30 21.15
C VAL A 385 -32.86 22.57 21.87
N VAL A 386 -32.51 21.79 22.88
CA VAL A 386 -33.47 21.27 23.85
C VAL A 386 -33.61 22.32 24.95
N SER A 387 -34.79 22.99 24.99
CA SER A 387 -35.13 23.94 26.04
C SER A 387 -35.22 23.26 27.39
N PRO A 388 -34.72 23.88 28.49
CA PRO A 388 -34.79 23.29 29.80
C PRO A 388 -36.22 23.39 30.38
N VAL A 389 -36.74 22.29 30.86
CA VAL A 389 -37.92 22.25 31.70
C VAL A 389 -37.53 22.76 33.11
N ALA A 390 -38.23 23.82 33.52
CA ALA A 390 -38.10 24.38 34.86
C ALA A 390 -38.72 23.44 35.89
N ASP A 391 -37.99 23.15 36.97
CA ASP A 391 -38.61 22.83 38.26
C ASP A 391 -37.83 23.44 39.43
N ASN A 392 -38.60 23.93 40.34
CA ASN A 392 -38.35 24.84 41.43
C ASN A 392 -37.84 24.17 42.69
N PRO A 393 -37.48 24.93 43.77
CA PRO A 393 -36.40 24.65 44.67
C PRO A 393 -36.86 24.16 46.04
N THR A 394 -35.98 23.56 46.82
CA THR A 394 -36.00 23.57 48.30
C THR A 394 -34.57 23.54 48.85
N GLU A 395 -34.18 24.62 49.49
CA GLU A 395 -33.63 24.81 50.86
C GLU A 395 -32.85 23.63 51.46
N ASP A 396 -31.67 23.74 52.03
CA ASP A 396 -31.18 24.55 53.12
C ASP A 396 -29.67 24.35 53.40
N ALA A 397 -29.03 25.43 53.73
CA ALA A 397 -27.89 25.75 54.53
C ALA A 397 -26.89 24.64 55.05
N SER A 398 -25.61 24.85 54.89
CA SER A 398 -24.73 25.41 55.94
C SER A 398 -23.26 25.44 55.50
N ALA A 399 -22.62 26.56 55.78
CA ALA A 399 -21.20 26.86 55.58
C ALA A 399 -20.30 26.13 56.56
N VAL A 400 -19.10 25.71 56.07
CA VAL A 400 -17.87 25.77 56.91
C VAL A 400 -16.68 26.06 55.99
N THR A 401 -16.06 27.21 56.25
CA THR A 401 -14.75 27.63 55.82
C THR A 401 -13.67 26.80 56.46
N ASN A 402 -12.62 26.42 55.71
CA ASN A 402 -11.24 26.61 56.19
C ASN A 402 -10.19 26.51 55.09
N SER A 403 -9.33 27.47 55.17
CA SER A 403 -8.09 27.71 54.43
C SER A 403 -6.99 26.70 54.80
N SER A 404 -6.16 26.33 53.86
CA SER A 404 -4.71 26.30 54.07
C SER A 404 -3.92 26.10 52.74
N ALA A 405 -2.81 26.81 52.64
CA ALA A 405 -1.94 27.00 51.53
C ALA A 405 -1.04 25.80 51.19
N PRO A 406 -0.32 25.83 50.03
CA PRO A 406 0.38 24.66 49.52
C PRO A 406 1.75 24.43 50.12
N VAL A 407 2.10 23.16 50.32
CA VAL A 407 3.44 22.72 50.70
C VAL A 407 4.16 22.25 49.44
N SER A 408 5.24 22.94 49.10
CA SER A 408 6.20 22.54 48.08
C SER A 408 7.12 21.44 48.58
N VAL A 409 7.19 20.31 47.92
CA VAL A 409 8.21 19.28 48.16
C VAL A 409 9.09 19.19 46.91
N SER A 410 10.34 19.59 47.12
CA SER A 410 11.42 19.40 46.14
C SER A 410 11.96 17.98 46.24
N VAL A 411 11.97 17.24 45.11
CA VAL A 411 12.65 15.95 45.03
C VAL A 411 13.85 16.11 44.10
N GLN A 412 15.04 15.91 44.63
CA GLN A 412 16.28 15.80 43.85
C GLN A 412 16.38 14.41 43.21
N PRO A 413 16.95 14.27 41.98
CA PRO A 413 17.18 12.98 41.38
C PRO A 413 18.45 12.31 41.94
N ALA A 414 18.31 11.08 42.38
CA ALA A 414 19.41 10.20 42.74
C ALA A 414 20.03 9.59 41.47
N VAL A 415 21.33 9.80 41.29
CA VAL A 415 22.13 9.17 40.26
C VAL A 415 22.46 7.74 40.71
N VAL A 416 21.97 6.73 40.04
CA VAL A 416 22.41 5.35 40.21
C VAL A 416 23.33 4.98 39.06
N SER A 417 24.61 4.81 39.37
CA SER A 417 25.62 4.27 38.44
C SER A 417 25.49 2.74 38.38
N VAL A 418 25.11 2.19 37.22
CA VAL A 418 25.16 0.75 36.96
C VAL A 418 26.50 0.45 36.24
N GLN A 419 27.36 -0.30 36.93
CA GLN A 419 28.55 -0.91 36.33
C GLN A 419 28.10 -2.12 35.49
N GLN A 420 28.35 -2.07 34.20
CA GLN A 420 28.22 -3.22 33.29
C GLN A 420 29.46 -4.11 33.43
N THR A 421 29.26 -5.33 33.88
CA THR A 421 30.23 -6.43 33.78
C THR A 421 29.98 -7.18 32.47
N VAL A 422 30.96 -7.18 31.59
CA VAL A 422 30.99 -7.93 30.32
C VAL A 422 31.42 -9.37 30.63
N PRO A 423 30.68 -10.42 30.23
CA PRO A 423 31.18 -11.79 30.30
C PRO A 423 32.10 -12.11 29.10
N ALA A 424 33.22 -12.76 29.37
CA ALA A 424 34.22 -13.18 28.42
C ALA A 424 33.71 -14.30 27.49
N ALA A 425 34.07 -14.22 26.20
CA ALA A 425 33.80 -15.22 25.18
C ALA A 425 34.55 -16.54 25.44
N PRO A 426 33.98 -17.72 25.13
CA PRO A 426 34.70 -18.99 25.20
C PRO A 426 35.60 -19.19 23.99
N ALA A 427 36.76 -19.78 24.23
CA ALA A 427 37.80 -20.06 23.28
C ALA A 427 37.35 -21.07 22.21
N VAL A 428 37.70 -20.80 20.95
CA VAL A 428 37.54 -21.72 19.82
C VAL A 428 38.63 -22.77 19.87
N ASN A 429 38.27 -24.02 20.08
CA ASN A 429 39.16 -25.17 19.87
C ASN A 429 39.08 -25.60 18.43
N SER A 430 40.25 -25.60 17.78
CA SER A 430 40.53 -26.18 16.47
C SER A 430 40.27 -27.68 16.46
N ILE A 431 39.49 -28.19 15.53
CA ILE A 431 39.45 -29.59 15.19
C ILE A 431 39.98 -29.74 13.75
N ALA A 432 41.27 -30.05 13.68
CA ALA A 432 41.84 -30.80 12.55
C ALA A 432 41.68 -32.27 12.86
N ASN A 433 41.09 -33.02 11.95
CA ASN A 433 41.18 -34.47 11.66
C ASN A 433 39.80 -35.07 11.39
N LEU A 434 39.61 -35.38 10.11
CA LEU A 434 38.98 -36.65 9.68
C LEU A 434 39.05 -36.69 8.14
N ALA A 435 40.26 -37.08 7.68
CA ALA A 435 40.40 -37.76 6.40
C ALA A 435 40.52 -39.26 6.67
N LYS A 436 39.89 -40.06 5.83
CA LYS A 436 39.91 -41.53 5.66
C LYS A 436 38.71 -42.24 6.25
N LEU A 437 37.87 -42.67 5.31
CA LEU A 437 37.60 -44.12 5.13
C LEU A 437 36.89 -44.28 3.78
N ASP A 438 37.63 -44.89 2.85
CA ASP A 438 37.12 -45.59 1.67
C ASP A 438 36.31 -46.81 2.12
N GLU A 439 35.18 -47.04 1.49
CA GLU A 439 34.71 -48.20 0.74
C GLU A 439 33.25 -47.98 0.33
#